data_1657ecfe3263fa6fdd145518f200866c
#
_entry.id   1657ecfe3263fa6fdd145518f200866c
#
_cell.length_a   1.000
_cell.length_b   1.000
_cell.length_c   1.000
_cell.angle_alpha   90.00
_cell.angle_beta   90.00
_cell.angle_gamma   90.00
#
_symmetry.space_group_name_H-M   'P 1'
#
loop_
_entity.id
_entity.type
_entity.pdbx_description
1 polymer ?
#
loop_
_entity_poly.entity_id
_entity_poly.type
_entity_poly.pdbx_seq_one_letter_code
_entity_poly.pdbx_strand_id
1 'polypeptide(L)'
;MKNEQAPNVTPNPRATFLGMGAIVVWALMAGLVKLVSVGFGATLGTALLYTIAATALLIVRPPKLKTIPRRYLLIGGALFVSYESVFALAISMTTSSMQAVEVSLVNYLWPTLTVLFCAAASGKKGAVGRVIPGAIIATIGVMVAVGGNAGFTAAQLAEHLGANPVPYLLTLIGAIIWALYSTVTPKISQGADATSLFFVGVAATLWIVFFVSGPYLPEQAPSAPAIVALVAAAACVASGYTLWGHGLIKGDVRKMAAFSYAAPVLSTLASSILLGVSLNPIYWAGTAAVFVGSLLNWRAG
;
A
#
# COMPACT_ATOMS: atom_id res chain seq x y z
N MET A 1 -7.39 15.64 33.42
CA MET A 1 -7.35 14.58 32.37
C MET A 1 -6.10 13.76 32.64
N LYS A 2 -6.26 12.55 33.18
CA LYS A 2 -5.13 11.64 33.45
C LYS A 2 -4.53 11.20 32.10
N ASN A 3 -3.24 11.45 31.92
CA ASN A 3 -2.43 10.86 30.85
C ASN A 3 -2.42 9.33 31.06
N GLU A 4 -3.33 8.61 30.46
CA GLU A 4 -3.19 7.16 30.28
C GLU A 4 -2.08 6.95 29.23
N GLN A 5 -0.86 6.79 29.72
CA GLN A 5 0.23 6.28 28.92
C GLN A 5 -0.19 4.90 28.40
N ALA A 6 -0.29 4.77 27.07
CA ALA A 6 -0.50 3.48 26.43
C ALA A 6 0.54 2.47 26.99
N PRO A 7 0.14 1.23 27.29
CA PRO A 7 1.06 0.23 27.85
C PRO A 7 2.27 0.07 26.92
N ASN A 8 3.46 0.16 27.49
CA ASN A 8 4.74 -0.05 26.81
C ASN A 8 4.86 -1.54 26.44
N VAL A 9 4.10 -1.97 25.44
CA VAL A 9 4.16 -3.34 24.91
C VAL A 9 5.44 -3.44 24.09
N THR A 10 6.40 -4.24 24.54
CA THR A 10 7.59 -4.54 23.73
C THR A 10 7.16 -5.18 22.41
N PRO A 11 7.61 -4.65 21.27
CA PRO A 11 7.21 -5.17 19.96
C PRO A 11 7.57 -6.66 19.83
N ASN A 12 6.62 -7.47 19.40
CA ASN A 12 6.82 -8.88 19.17
C ASN A 12 7.60 -9.10 17.86
N PRO A 13 8.81 -9.72 17.89
CA PRO A 13 9.60 -9.95 16.69
C PRO A 13 8.89 -10.81 15.64
N ARG A 14 8.10 -11.82 16.06
CA ARG A 14 7.33 -12.67 15.14
C ARG A 14 6.24 -11.85 14.43
N ALA A 15 5.54 -10.96 15.14
CA ALA A 15 4.53 -10.10 14.54
C ALA A 15 5.17 -9.10 13.56
N THR A 16 6.34 -8.57 13.85
CA THR A 16 7.12 -7.72 12.96
C THR A 16 7.47 -8.47 11.68
N PHE A 17 7.99 -9.68 11.79
CA PHE A 17 8.37 -10.51 10.64
C PHE A 17 7.13 -10.87 9.78
N LEU A 18 6.02 -11.24 10.40
CA LEU A 18 4.77 -11.49 9.70
C LEU A 18 4.26 -10.24 8.97
N GLY A 19 4.35 -9.07 9.61
CA GLY A 19 4.01 -7.80 8.98
C GLY A 19 4.89 -7.48 7.77
N MET A 20 6.18 -7.81 7.81
CA MET A 20 7.08 -7.70 6.64
C MET A 20 6.68 -8.67 5.52
N GLY A 21 6.13 -9.84 5.85
CA GLY A 21 5.58 -10.78 4.88
C GLY A 21 4.47 -10.18 4.00
N ALA A 22 3.73 -9.19 4.49
CA ALA A 22 2.77 -8.45 3.69
C ALA A 22 3.40 -7.83 2.44
N ILE A 23 4.62 -7.30 2.55
CA ILE A 23 5.35 -6.67 1.46
C ILE A 23 5.65 -7.67 0.33
N VAL A 24 6.00 -8.90 0.69
CA VAL A 24 6.25 -9.97 -0.28
C VAL A 24 4.95 -10.38 -0.98
N VAL A 25 3.86 -10.48 -0.23
CA VAL A 25 2.54 -10.81 -0.79
C VAL A 25 2.05 -9.69 -1.71
N TRP A 26 2.18 -8.43 -1.29
CA TRP A 26 1.79 -7.28 -2.12
C TRP A 26 2.65 -7.13 -3.38
N ALA A 27 3.86 -7.64 -3.38
CA ALA A 27 4.71 -7.62 -4.57
C ALA A 27 4.06 -8.33 -5.78
N LEU A 28 3.21 -9.33 -5.56
CA LEU A 28 2.48 -10.05 -6.62
C LEU A 28 1.29 -9.24 -7.18
N MET A 29 0.82 -8.23 -6.45
CA MET A 29 -0.43 -7.53 -6.78
C MET A 29 -0.41 -6.82 -8.12
N ALA A 30 0.68 -6.13 -8.47
CA ALA A 30 0.71 -5.33 -9.69
C ALA A 30 0.45 -6.17 -10.96
N GLY A 31 1.08 -7.35 -11.04
CA GLY A 31 0.86 -8.29 -12.14
C GLY A 31 -0.55 -8.88 -12.15
N LEU A 32 -1.05 -9.29 -10.98
CA LEU A 32 -2.39 -9.88 -10.84
C LEU A 32 -3.49 -8.86 -11.17
N VAL A 33 -3.40 -7.64 -10.64
CA VAL A 33 -4.37 -6.55 -10.91
C VAL A 33 -4.39 -6.20 -12.40
N LYS A 34 -3.25 -6.24 -13.09
CA LYS A 34 -3.21 -6.03 -14.54
C LYS A 34 -4.03 -7.09 -15.28
N LEU A 35 -3.90 -8.37 -14.92
CA LEU A 35 -4.68 -9.46 -15.51
C LEU A 35 -6.17 -9.32 -15.20
N VAL A 36 -6.52 -8.93 -13.98
CA VAL A 36 -7.91 -8.63 -13.58
C VAL A 36 -8.48 -7.48 -14.40
N SER A 37 -7.74 -6.40 -14.56
CA SER A 37 -8.19 -5.23 -15.33
C SER A 37 -8.44 -5.55 -16.82
N VAL A 38 -7.64 -6.43 -17.40
CA VAL A 38 -7.84 -6.88 -18.78
C VAL A 38 -9.13 -7.70 -18.92
N GLY A 39 -9.44 -8.57 -17.93
CA GLY A 39 -10.60 -9.46 -18.02
C GLY A 39 -11.93 -8.85 -17.57
N PHE A 40 -11.90 -7.92 -16.60
CA PHE A 40 -13.10 -7.39 -15.96
C PHE A 40 -13.26 -5.88 -16.14
N GLY A 41 -12.28 -5.18 -16.69
CA GLY A 41 -12.18 -3.74 -16.58
C GLY A 41 -11.64 -3.29 -15.22
N ALA A 42 -11.11 -2.06 -15.17
CA ALA A 42 -10.42 -1.57 -13.97
C ALA A 42 -11.35 -1.42 -12.76
N THR A 43 -12.51 -0.77 -12.93
CA THR A 43 -13.44 -0.44 -11.84
C THR A 43 -14.22 -1.68 -11.35
N LEU A 44 -14.79 -2.47 -12.26
CA LEU A 44 -15.50 -3.71 -11.91
C LEU A 44 -14.55 -4.72 -11.28
N GLY A 45 -13.38 -4.94 -11.90
CA GLY A 45 -12.38 -5.89 -11.40
C GLY A 45 -11.94 -5.57 -9.99
N THR A 46 -11.72 -4.30 -9.68
CA THR A 46 -11.32 -3.87 -8.33
C THR A 46 -12.46 -4.03 -7.32
N ALA A 47 -13.69 -3.66 -7.69
CA ALA A 47 -14.87 -3.84 -6.83
C ALA A 47 -15.10 -5.33 -6.49
N LEU A 48 -15.01 -6.22 -7.48
CA LEU A 48 -15.13 -7.67 -7.29
C LEU A 48 -14.00 -8.21 -6.41
N LEU A 49 -12.76 -7.79 -6.66
CA LEU A 49 -11.58 -8.19 -5.89
C LEU A 49 -11.77 -7.91 -4.39
N TYR A 50 -12.14 -6.67 -4.04
CA TYR A 50 -12.36 -6.29 -2.64
C TYR A 50 -13.62 -6.93 -2.05
N THR A 51 -14.64 -7.23 -2.85
CA THR A 51 -15.83 -7.99 -2.41
C THR A 51 -15.44 -9.41 -2.02
N ILE A 52 -14.68 -10.12 -2.86
CA ILE A 52 -14.21 -11.48 -2.57
C ILE A 52 -13.31 -11.46 -1.32
N ALA A 53 -12.38 -10.51 -1.25
CA ALA A 53 -11.47 -10.36 -0.12
C ALA A 53 -12.22 -10.06 1.20
N ALA A 54 -13.20 -9.14 1.19
CA ALA A 54 -14.04 -8.81 2.33
C ALA A 54 -14.85 -10.02 2.80
N THR A 55 -15.48 -10.73 1.87
CA THR A 55 -16.27 -11.93 2.16
C THR A 55 -15.40 -13.03 2.78
N ALA A 56 -14.23 -13.29 2.19
CA ALA A 56 -13.28 -14.26 2.71
C ALA A 56 -12.82 -13.90 4.13
N LEU A 57 -12.49 -12.62 4.38
CA LEU A 57 -12.08 -12.15 5.70
C LEU A 57 -13.21 -12.22 6.73
N LEU A 58 -14.45 -11.92 6.36
CA LEU A 58 -15.60 -12.06 7.28
C LEU A 58 -15.82 -13.52 7.68
N ILE A 59 -15.58 -14.47 6.78
CA ILE A 59 -15.74 -15.91 7.07
C ILE A 59 -14.57 -16.43 7.92
N VAL A 60 -13.32 -16.14 7.50
CA VAL A 60 -12.11 -16.70 8.13
C VAL A 60 -11.74 -15.97 9.42
N ARG A 61 -12.01 -14.68 9.50
CA ARG A 61 -11.68 -13.80 10.63
C ARG A 61 -12.86 -12.88 10.98
N PRO A 62 -13.97 -13.43 11.49
CA PRO A 62 -15.14 -12.64 11.84
C PRO A 62 -14.76 -11.54 12.86
N PRO A 63 -15.25 -10.31 12.68
CA PRO A 63 -14.88 -9.20 13.55
C PRO A 63 -15.54 -9.37 14.93
N LYS A 64 -14.76 -9.18 15.98
CA LYS A 64 -15.26 -9.18 17.37
C LYS A 64 -15.77 -7.78 17.72
N LEU A 65 -16.93 -7.37 17.18
CA LEU A 65 -17.46 -6.01 17.27
C LEU A 65 -17.42 -5.41 18.68
N LYS A 66 -17.71 -6.20 19.72
CA LYS A 66 -17.73 -5.73 21.12
C LYS A 66 -16.34 -5.36 21.67
N THR A 67 -15.25 -5.86 21.04
CA THR A 67 -13.88 -5.63 21.50
C THR A 67 -13.16 -4.55 20.69
N ILE A 68 -13.77 -4.07 19.60
CA ILE A 68 -13.14 -3.05 18.74
C ILE A 68 -13.41 -1.66 19.33
N PRO A 69 -12.35 -0.89 19.70
CA PRO A 69 -12.53 0.47 20.18
C PRO A 69 -13.21 1.34 19.11
N ARG A 70 -14.20 2.14 19.52
CA ARG A 70 -14.91 3.05 18.61
C ARG A 70 -13.97 3.99 17.87
N ARG A 71 -12.92 4.50 18.53
CA ARG A 71 -11.89 5.34 17.91
C ARG A 71 -11.15 4.62 16.77
N TYR A 72 -10.81 3.35 16.96
CA TYR A 72 -10.16 2.54 15.92
C TYR A 72 -11.12 2.28 14.76
N LEU A 73 -12.37 1.92 15.05
CA LEU A 73 -13.35 1.69 14.00
C LEU A 73 -13.58 2.95 13.15
N LEU A 74 -13.72 4.13 13.77
CA LEU A 74 -14.01 5.37 13.05
C LEU A 74 -12.74 5.95 12.40
N ILE A 75 -11.68 6.19 13.16
CA ILE A 75 -10.45 6.84 12.65
C ILE A 75 -9.67 5.88 11.76
N GLY A 76 -9.42 4.65 12.25
CA GLY A 76 -8.71 3.62 11.47
C GLY A 76 -9.49 3.23 10.22
N GLY A 77 -10.81 3.06 10.32
CA GLY A 77 -11.70 2.77 9.20
C GLY A 77 -11.72 3.90 8.17
N ALA A 78 -11.89 5.15 8.62
CA ALA A 78 -11.86 6.31 7.74
C ALA A 78 -10.52 6.41 7.00
N LEU A 79 -9.38 6.30 7.71
CA LEU A 79 -8.06 6.35 7.08
C LEU A 79 -7.86 5.20 6.08
N PHE A 80 -8.22 3.97 6.45
CA PHE A 80 -8.04 2.80 5.60
C PHE A 80 -8.90 2.90 4.32
N VAL A 81 -10.20 3.13 4.49
CA VAL A 81 -11.15 3.22 3.36
C VAL A 81 -10.82 4.41 2.45
N SER A 82 -10.47 5.56 3.04
CA SER A 82 -10.10 6.74 2.25
C SER A 82 -8.82 6.50 1.45
N TYR A 83 -7.80 5.84 2.00
CA TYR A 83 -6.58 5.51 1.27
C TYR A 83 -6.87 4.67 0.03
N GLU A 84 -7.56 3.56 0.21
CA GLU A 84 -7.88 2.63 -0.88
C GLU A 84 -8.73 3.31 -1.97
N SER A 85 -9.72 4.09 -1.55
CA SER A 85 -10.62 4.79 -2.47
C SER A 85 -9.90 5.90 -3.24
N VAL A 86 -9.10 6.71 -2.55
CA VAL A 86 -8.34 7.82 -3.15
C VAL A 86 -7.28 7.31 -4.11
N PHE A 87 -6.59 6.22 -3.76
CA PHE A 87 -5.59 5.63 -4.65
C PHE A 87 -6.22 4.97 -5.87
N ALA A 88 -7.33 4.23 -5.70
CA ALA A 88 -8.07 3.66 -6.82
C ALA A 88 -8.58 4.77 -7.77
N LEU A 89 -9.12 5.87 -7.22
CA LEU A 89 -9.56 7.02 -7.99
C LEU A 89 -8.38 7.68 -8.74
N ALA A 90 -7.24 7.88 -8.08
CA ALA A 90 -6.05 8.45 -8.69
C ALA A 90 -5.60 7.64 -9.92
N ILE A 91 -5.51 6.31 -9.78
CA ILE A 91 -5.15 5.43 -10.89
C ILE A 91 -6.18 5.47 -12.03
N SER A 92 -7.48 5.53 -11.70
CA SER A 92 -8.54 5.59 -12.73
C SER A 92 -8.53 6.88 -13.55
N MET A 93 -7.98 7.97 -13.01
CA MET A 93 -7.86 9.26 -13.67
C MET A 93 -6.59 9.43 -14.50
N THR A 94 -5.71 8.44 -14.55
CA THR A 94 -4.50 8.50 -15.40
C THR A 94 -4.87 8.34 -16.87
N THR A 95 -4.22 9.12 -17.73
CA THR A 95 -4.48 9.16 -19.17
C THR A 95 -3.56 8.26 -19.98
N SER A 96 -2.48 7.75 -19.36
CA SER A 96 -1.53 6.84 -20.01
C SER A 96 -0.95 5.83 -19.04
N SER A 97 -0.40 4.73 -19.56
CA SER A 97 0.30 3.73 -18.74
C SER A 97 1.53 4.33 -18.05
N MET A 98 2.22 5.28 -18.69
CA MET A 98 3.37 5.97 -18.09
C MET A 98 2.91 6.84 -16.91
N GLN A 99 1.83 7.60 -17.06
CA GLN A 99 1.27 8.39 -15.97
C GLN A 99 0.84 7.49 -14.79
N ALA A 100 0.29 6.30 -15.05
CA ALA A 100 -0.03 5.35 -13.99
C ALA A 100 1.22 4.86 -13.22
N VAL A 101 2.35 4.67 -13.91
CA VAL A 101 3.65 4.38 -13.26
C VAL A 101 4.11 5.56 -12.41
N GLU A 102 4.06 6.78 -12.92
CA GLU A 102 4.45 8.00 -12.20
C GLU A 102 3.61 8.20 -10.93
N VAL A 103 2.30 8.05 -11.04
CA VAL A 103 1.35 8.11 -9.91
C VAL A 103 1.67 7.02 -8.89
N SER A 104 1.99 5.79 -9.33
CA SER A 104 2.42 4.72 -8.44
C SER A 104 3.74 5.04 -7.72
N LEU A 105 4.69 5.71 -8.39
CA LEU A 105 5.93 6.17 -7.77
C LEU A 105 5.66 7.19 -6.65
N VAL A 106 4.70 8.11 -6.85
CA VAL A 106 4.26 9.04 -5.79
C VAL A 106 3.64 8.26 -4.62
N ASN A 107 2.83 7.23 -4.88
CA ASN A 107 2.30 6.39 -3.81
C ASN A 107 3.42 5.75 -2.98
N TYR A 108 4.51 5.33 -3.59
CA TYR A 108 5.65 4.75 -2.87
C TYR A 108 6.41 5.72 -1.94
N LEU A 109 5.93 6.94 -1.77
CA LEU A 109 6.36 7.82 -0.66
C LEU A 109 5.82 7.38 0.70
N TRP A 110 4.78 6.52 0.76
CA TRP A 110 4.19 6.10 2.04
C TRP A 110 5.19 5.44 3.02
N PRO A 111 6.19 4.62 2.60
CA PRO A 111 7.20 4.12 3.53
C PRO A 111 8.03 5.23 4.16
N THR A 112 8.47 6.20 3.35
CA THR A 112 9.20 7.39 3.80
C THR A 112 8.40 8.17 4.83
N LEU A 113 7.15 8.48 4.51
CA LEU A 113 6.25 9.20 5.42
C LEU A 113 6.00 8.41 6.71
N THR A 114 5.83 7.09 6.63
CA THR A 114 5.64 6.23 7.82
C THR A 114 6.88 6.25 8.72
N VAL A 115 8.09 6.13 8.15
CA VAL A 115 9.35 6.21 8.91
C VAL A 115 9.46 7.58 9.60
N LEU A 116 9.19 8.67 8.87
CA LEU A 116 9.24 10.04 9.41
C LEU A 116 8.19 10.25 10.51
N PHE A 117 6.96 9.80 10.32
CA PHE A 117 5.90 9.92 11.32
C PHE A 117 6.18 9.07 12.57
N CYS A 118 6.72 7.85 12.42
CA CYS A 118 7.17 7.06 13.56
C CYS A 118 8.30 7.73 14.32
N ALA A 119 9.27 8.33 13.62
CA ALA A 119 10.39 9.05 14.24
C ALA A 119 9.87 10.29 14.99
N ALA A 120 9.00 11.08 14.38
CA ALA A 120 8.37 12.25 15.02
C ALA A 120 7.54 11.84 16.24
N ALA A 121 6.74 10.78 16.12
CA ALA A 121 5.89 10.28 17.21
C ALA A 121 6.67 9.65 18.37
N SER A 122 7.96 9.36 18.19
CA SER A 122 8.83 8.80 19.26
C SER A 122 9.17 9.79 20.37
N GLY A 123 9.04 11.10 20.11
CA GLY A 123 9.42 12.17 21.05
C GLY A 123 10.92 12.30 21.32
N LYS A 124 11.75 11.45 20.71
CA LYS A 124 13.22 11.47 20.92
C LYS A 124 13.85 12.60 20.11
N LYS A 125 14.66 13.47 20.77
CA LYS A 125 15.43 14.53 20.09
C LYS A 125 16.28 13.95 18.95
N GLY A 126 16.22 14.59 17.78
CA GLY A 126 16.99 14.20 16.59
C GLY A 126 16.54 12.90 15.91
N ALA A 127 15.46 12.25 16.35
CA ALA A 127 14.99 11.01 15.74
C ALA A 127 14.66 11.20 14.25
N VAL A 128 13.98 12.29 13.90
CA VAL A 128 13.66 12.63 12.50
C VAL A 128 14.93 12.82 11.68
N GLY A 129 15.89 13.61 12.18
CA GLY A 129 17.16 13.88 11.47
C GLY A 129 17.96 12.61 11.18
N ARG A 130 17.90 11.60 12.07
CA ARG A 130 18.61 10.32 11.87
C ARG A 130 18.03 9.46 10.76
N VAL A 131 16.74 9.52 10.50
CA VAL A 131 16.09 8.71 9.46
C VAL A 131 16.06 9.40 8.10
N ILE A 132 16.23 10.73 8.02
CA ILE A 132 16.20 11.48 6.75
C ILE A 132 17.18 10.96 5.71
N PRO A 133 18.48 10.72 6.00
CA PRO A 133 19.40 10.24 4.97
C PRO A 133 18.98 8.91 4.35
N GLY A 134 18.60 7.95 5.20
CA GLY A 134 18.12 6.66 4.72
C GLY A 134 16.81 6.76 3.93
N ALA A 135 15.89 7.64 4.35
CA ALA A 135 14.64 7.89 3.67
C ALA A 135 14.85 8.48 2.26
N ILE A 136 15.76 9.47 2.14
CA ILE A 136 16.11 10.07 0.84
C ILE A 136 16.74 9.04 -0.09
N ILE A 137 17.75 8.30 0.37
CA ILE A 137 18.44 7.28 -0.43
C ILE A 137 17.47 6.20 -0.91
N ALA A 138 16.62 5.67 -0.01
CA ALA A 138 15.63 4.66 -0.36
C ALA A 138 14.61 5.19 -1.38
N THR A 139 14.09 6.41 -1.19
CA THR A 139 13.12 7.02 -2.10
C THR A 139 13.72 7.24 -3.48
N ILE A 140 14.93 7.79 -3.57
CA ILE A 140 15.65 7.93 -4.85
C ILE A 140 15.88 6.55 -5.48
N GLY A 141 16.28 5.56 -4.69
CA GLY A 141 16.45 4.18 -5.15
C GLY A 141 15.17 3.60 -5.77
N VAL A 142 14.00 3.84 -5.17
CA VAL A 142 12.69 3.43 -5.73
C VAL A 142 12.43 4.14 -7.06
N MET A 143 12.63 5.45 -7.13
CA MET A 143 12.44 6.23 -8.35
C MET A 143 13.35 5.74 -9.48
N VAL A 144 14.62 5.44 -9.18
CA VAL A 144 15.58 4.91 -10.13
C VAL A 144 15.23 3.48 -10.56
N ALA A 145 14.88 2.59 -9.62
CA ALA A 145 14.57 1.19 -9.94
C ALA A 145 13.29 1.09 -10.79
N VAL A 146 12.19 1.63 -10.33
CA VAL A 146 10.88 1.48 -10.98
C VAL A 146 10.76 2.44 -12.17
N GLY A 147 11.08 3.71 -11.97
CA GLY A 147 10.98 4.73 -13.01
C GLY A 147 11.98 4.51 -14.13
N GLY A 148 13.25 4.21 -13.80
CA GLY A 148 14.29 3.95 -14.79
C GLY A 148 14.01 2.69 -15.62
N ASN A 149 13.43 1.65 -15.03
CA ASN A 149 13.00 0.45 -15.76
C ASN A 149 11.81 0.72 -16.69
N ALA A 150 10.91 1.62 -16.30
CA ALA A 150 9.77 2.04 -17.11
C ALA A 150 10.13 3.06 -18.21
N GLY A 151 11.37 3.53 -18.27
CA GLY A 151 11.79 4.57 -19.21
C GLY A 151 11.34 5.98 -18.81
N PHE A 152 11.11 6.21 -17.53
CA PHE A 152 10.69 7.49 -16.96
C PHE A 152 11.71 8.60 -17.18
N THR A 153 11.25 9.78 -17.59
CA THR A 153 12.04 11.00 -17.70
C THR A 153 11.44 12.16 -16.93
N ALA A 154 12.29 13.06 -16.42
CA ALA A 154 11.81 14.25 -15.70
C ALA A 154 10.99 15.20 -16.60
N ALA A 155 11.31 15.24 -17.91
CA ALA A 155 10.57 16.05 -18.88
C ALA A 155 9.13 15.54 -19.05
N GLN A 156 8.96 14.23 -19.23
CA GLN A 156 7.62 13.61 -19.31
C GLN A 156 6.81 13.80 -18.02
N LEU A 157 7.46 13.68 -16.85
CA LEU A 157 6.79 13.96 -15.58
C LEU A 157 6.28 15.41 -15.53
N ALA A 158 7.10 16.38 -15.91
CA ALA A 158 6.71 17.79 -15.91
C ALA A 158 5.54 18.06 -16.87
N GLU A 159 5.56 17.44 -18.05
CA GLU A 159 4.48 17.52 -19.05
C GLU A 159 3.17 16.91 -18.48
N HIS A 160 3.22 15.68 -17.99
CA HIS A 160 2.04 15.01 -17.44
C HIS A 160 1.48 15.72 -16.20
N LEU A 161 2.38 16.24 -15.34
CA LEU A 161 1.97 17.00 -14.14
C LEU A 161 1.30 18.31 -14.52
N GLY A 162 1.77 18.98 -15.58
CA GLY A 162 1.15 20.20 -16.10
C GLY A 162 -0.21 19.94 -16.76
N ALA A 163 -0.35 18.83 -17.49
CA ALA A 163 -1.57 18.47 -18.20
C ALA A 163 -2.65 17.87 -17.29
N ASN A 164 -2.28 17.04 -16.31
CA ASN A 164 -3.20 16.32 -15.44
C ASN A 164 -2.63 16.13 -14.01
N PRO A 165 -2.64 17.18 -13.17
CA PRO A 165 -2.03 17.13 -11.83
C PRO A 165 -2.86 16.35 -10.79
N VAL A 166 -4.17 16.17 -11.00
CA VAL A 166 -5.09 15.63 -10.00
C VAL A 166 -4.71 14.22 -9.51
N PRO A 167 -4.35 13.25 -10.37
CA PRO A 167 -3.91 11.92 -9.92
C PRO A 167 -2.71 11.95 -8.98
N TYR A 168 -1.73 12.83 -9.23
CA TYR A 168 -0.54 12.96 -8.38
C TYR A 168 -0.89 13.52 -7.00
N LEU A 169 -1.75 14.55 -6.97
CA LEU A 169 -2.20 15.14 -5.70
C LEU A 169 -3.00 14.14 -4.88
N LEU A 170 -3.94 13.44 -5.49
CA LEU A 170 -4.73 12.39 -4.82
C LEU A 170 -3.83 11.30 -4.26
N THR A 171 -2.85 10.84 -5.03
CA THR A 171 -1.92 9.80 -4.60
C THR A 171 -1.01 10.26 -3.46
N LEU A 172 -0.54 11.50 -3.50
CA LEU A 172 0.23 12.07 -2.39
C LEU A 172 -0.61 12.14 -1.11
N ILE A 173 -1.86 12.58 -1.21
CA ILE A 173 -2.82 12.54 -0.09
C ILE A 173 -3.01 11.10 0.40
N GLY A 174 -3.18 10.15 -0.51
CA GLY A 174 -3.27 8.73 -0.19
C GLY A 174 -2.05 8.22 0.58
N ALA A 175 -0.84 8.52 0.11
CA ALA A 175 0.40 8.13 0.79
C ALA A 175 0.49 8.70 2.22
N ILE A 176 0.06 9.95 2.43
CA ILE A 176 -0.03 10.58 3.75
C ILE A 176 -1.05 9.85 4.63
N ILE A 177 -2.24 9.57 4.09
CA ILE A 177 -3.31 8.86 4.81
C ILE A 177 -2.82 7.47 5.25
N TRP A 178 -2.16 6.72 4.36
CA TRP A 178 -1.63 5.39 4.69
C TRP A 178 -0.53 5.43 5.76
N ALA A 179 0.36 6.41 5.69
CA ALA A 179 1.39 6.62 6.70
C ALA A 179 0.77 6.99 8.07
N LEU A 180 -0.28 7.83 8.09
CA LEU A 180 -1.04 8.14 9.29
C LEU A 180 -1.73 6.89 9.84
N TYR A 181 -2.44 6.11 9.00
CA TYR A 181 -3.06 4.85 9.40
C TYR A 181 -2.04 3.92 10.06
N SER A 182 -0.89 3.73 9.44
CA SER A 182 0.16 2.84 9.93
C SER A 182 0.76 3.31 11.27
N THR A 183 0.85 4.63 11.49
CA THR A 183 1.42 5.20 12.72
C THR A 183 0.41 5.31 13.87
N VAL A 184 -0.87 5.53 13.55
CA VAL A 184 -1.93 5.75 14.54
C VAL A 184 -2.54 4.44 15.02
N THR A 185 -2.68 3.45 14.13
CA THR A 185 -3.32 2.15 14.44
C THR A 185 -2.77 1.46 15.70
N PRO A 186 -1.44 1.36 15.93
CA PRO A 186 -0.92 0.75 17.17
C PRO A 186 -1.45 1.39 18.45
N LYS A 187 -1.72 2.70 18.40
CA LYS A 187 -2.14 3.49 19.56
C LYS A 187 -3.62 3.38 19.85
N ILE A 188 -4.45 3.27 18.80
CA ILE A 188 -5.92 3.34 18.93
C ILE A 188 -6.63 1.99 18.85
N SER A 189 -5.94 0.96 18.31
CA SER A 189 -6.53 -0.39 18.14
C SER A 189 -6.70 -1.14 19.45
N GLN A 190 -5.89 -0.84 20.48
CA GLN A 190 -5.86 -1.56 21.76
C GLN A 190 -5.76 -3.09 21.58
N GLY A 191 -5.07 -3.53 20.55
CA GLY A 191 -4.91 -4.96 20.22
C GLY A 191 -6.05 -5.57 19.39
N ALA A 192 -7.12 -4.82 19.11
CA ALA A 192 -8.23 -5.29 18.29
C ALA A 192 -7.90 -5.23 16.81
N ASP A 193 -8.43 -6.18 16.02
CA ASP A 193 -8.35 -6.23 14.57
C ASP A 193 -9.73 -5.92 13.97
N ALA A 194 -9.79 -4.92 13.08
CA ALA A 194 -11.00 -4.52 12.37
C ALA A 194 -10.85 -4.61 10.85
N THR A 195 -9.78 -5.27 10.35
CA THR A 195 -9.44 -5.34 8.93
C THR A 195 -10.61 -5.84 8.08
N SER A 196 -11.33 -6.87 8.52
CA SER A 196 -12.50 -7.40 7.79
C SER A 196 -13.61 -6.36 7.59
N LEU A 197 -13.86 -5.50 8.58
CA LEU A 197 -14.84 -4.41 8.47
C LEU A 197 -14.37 -3.30 7.54
N PHE A 198 -13.07 -2.98 7.60
CA PHE A 198 -12.49 -1.97 6.71
C PHE A 198 -12.58 -2.42 5.25
N PHE A 199 -12.39 -3.71 4.97
CA PHE A 199 -12.57 -4.27 3.63
C PHE A 199 -14.02 -4.17 3.13
N VAL A 200 -15.00 -4.34 4.01
CA VAL A 200 -16.42 -4.09 3.67
C VAL A 200 -16.62 -2.63 3.26
N GLY A 201 -16.04 -1.69 4.02
CA GLY A 201 -16.08 -0.26 3.68
C GLY A 201 -15.44 0.04 2.33
N VAL A 202 -14.26 -0.54 2.05
CA VAL A 202 -13.59 -0.39 0.75
C VAL A 202 -14.43 -0.97 -0.38
N ALA A 203 -14.93 -2.20 -0.24
CA ALA A 203 -15.79 -2.82 -1.25
C ALA A 203 -17.02 -1.96 -1.56
N ALA A 204 -17.72 -1.47 -0.51
CA ALA A 204 -18.87 -0.59 -0.68
C ALA A 204 -18.52 0.70 -1.45
N THR A 205 -17.40 1.34 -1.10
CA THR A 205 -16.95 2.56 -1.78
C THR A 205 -16.59 2.28 -3.24
N LEU A 206 -15.89 1.17 -3.54
CA LEU A 206 -15.52 0.81 -4.91
C LEU A 206 -16.73 0.46 -5.77
N TRP A 207 -17.79 -0.13 -5.20
CA TRP A 207 -19.06 -0.30 -5.91
C TRP A 207 -19.74 1.03 -6.21
N ILE A 208 -19.70 1.98 -5.25
CA ILE A 208 -20.19 3.35 -5.52
C ILE A 208 -19.40 3.98 -6.68
N VAL A 209 -18.07 3.90 -6.65
CA VAL A 209 -17.21 4.40 -7.73
C VAL A 209 -17.57 3.75 -9.07
N PHE A 210 -17.76 2.42 -9.10
CA PHE A 210 -18.15 1.70 -10.31
C PHE A 210 -19.47 2.23 -10.92
N PHE A 211 -20.49 2.42 -10.08
CA PHE A 211 -21.79 2.90 -10.58
C PHE A 211 -21.78 4.38 -10.98
N VAL A 212 -21.00 5.23 -10.29
CA VAL A 212 -20.93 6.67 -10.56
C VAL A 212 -20.07 6.99 -11.78
N SER A 213 -18.99 6.23 -12.03
CA SER A 213 -18.09 6.46 -13.17
C SER A 213 -18.62 5.93 -14.51
N GLY A 214 -19.84 5.42 -14.55
CA GLY A 214 -20.43 4.77 -15.73
C GLY A 214 -20.08 3.28 -15.75
N PRO A 215 -21.03 2.40 -15.37
CA PRO A 215 -20.74 0.98 -15.24
C PRO A 215 -20.35 0.39 -16.60
N TYR A 216 -19.15 -0.15 -16.68
CA TYR A 216 -18.67 -0.92 -17.82
C TYR A 216 -18.75 -2.41 -17.49
N LEU A 217 -19.50 -3.15 -18.27
CA LEU A 217 -19.54 -4.61 -18.23
C LEU A 217 -18.79 -5.15 -19.45
N PRO A 218 -17.90 -6.14 -19.28
CA PRO A 218 -17.23 -6.76 -20.42
C PRO A 218 -18.24 -7.36 -21.39
N GLU A 219 -18.07 -7.12 -22.68
CA GLU A 219 -18.94 -7.69 -23.73
C GLU A 219 -18.80 -9.22 -23.84
N GLN A 220 -17.64 -9.74 -23.43
CA GLN A 220 -17.35 -11.17 -23.41
C GLN A 220 -17.17 -11.68 -21.99
N ALA A 221 -17.52 -12.93 -21.74
CA ALA A 221 -17.25 -13.58 -20.45
C ALA A 221 -15.74 -13.56 -20.15
N PRO A 222 -15.35 -13.24 -18.90
CA PRO A 222 -13.95 -13.25 -18.51
C PRO A 222 -13.31 -14.61 -18.73
N SER A 223 -12.07 -14.61 -19.23
CA SER A 223 -11.31 -15.84 -19.44
C SER A 223 -10.96 -16.55 -18.14
N ALA A 224 -10.73 -17.86 -18.18
CA ALA A 224 -10.31 -18.62 -17.01
C ALA A 224 -9.05 -18.04 -16.33
N PRO A 225 -7.98 -17.59 -17.04
CA PRO A 225 -6.85 -16.91 -16.42
C PRO A 225 -7.23 -15.63 -15.69
N ALA A 226 -8.19 -14.84 -16.21
CA ALA A 226 -8.65 -13.61 -15.54
C ALA A 226 -9.40 -13.92 -14.24
N ILE A 227 -10.22 -14.98 -14.22
CA ILE A 227 -10.93 -15.43 -13.01
C ILE A 227 -9.94 -15.93 -11.96
N VAL A 228 -8.94 -16.73 -12.35
CA VAL A 228 -7.88 -17.20 -11.46
C VAL A 228 -7.09 -16.01 -10.89
N ALA A 229 -6.74 -15.04 -11.75
CA ALA A 229 -6.05 -13.82 -11.30
C ALA A 229 -6.89 -13.01 -10.31
N LEU A 230 -8.21 -12.91 -10.50
CA LEU A 230 -9.12 -12.21 -9.58
C LEU A 230 -9.13 -12.87 -8.20
N VAL A 231 -9.25 -14.19 -8.14
CA VAL A 231 -9.25 -14.94 -6.86
C VAL A 231 -7.87 -14.84 -6.19
N ALA A 232 -6.79 -15.00 -6.95
CA ALA A 232 -5.42 -14.88 -6.45
C ALA A 232 -5.14 -13.45 -5.92
N ALA A 233 -5.56 -12.42 -6.65
CA ALA A 233 -5.42 -11.02 -6.21
C ALA A 233 -6.22 -10.75 -4.93
N ALA A 234 -7.46 -11.25 -4.84
CA ALA A 234 -8.27 -11.12 -3.63
C ALA A 234 -7.61 -11.82 -2.42
N ALA A 235 -7.04 -13.00 -2.61
CA ALA A 235 -6.29 -13.70 -1.57
C ALA A 235 -5.02 -12.95 -1.15
N CYS A 236 -4.26 -12.39 -2.10
CA CYS A 236 -3.08 -11.56 -1.83
C CYS A 236 -3.44 -10.30 -1.05
N VAL A 237 -4.48 -9.58 -1.45
CA VAL A 237 -4.96 -8.38 -0.75
C VAL A 237 -5.39 -8.74 0.67
N ALA A 238 -6.28 -9.71 0.84
CA ALA A 238 -6.78 -10.12 2.14
C ALA A 238 -5.67 -10.57 3.10
N SER A 239 -4.75 -11.44 2.63
CA SER A 239 -3.64 -11.93 3.44
C SER A 239 -2.61 -10.84 3.73
N GLY A 240 -2.24 -10.03 2.74
CA GLY A 240 -1.27 -8.94 2.90
C GLY A 240 -1.72 -7.91 3.93
N TYR A 241 -2.95 -7.40 3.84
CA TYR A 241 -3.47 -6.44 4.83
C TYR A 241 -3.68 -7.06 6.21
N THR A 242 -4.04 -8.34 6.28
CA THR A 242 -4.11 -9.09 7.55
C THR A 242 -2.75 -9.19 8.23
N LEU A 243 -1.70 -9.54 7.47
CA LEU A 243 -0.33 -9.62 7.97
C LEU A 243 0.18 -8.24 8.39
N TRP A 244 -0.05 -7.20 7.57
CA TRP A 244 0.31 -5.83 7.89
C TRP A 244 -0.38 -5.33 9.16
N GLY A 245 -1.70 -5.48 9.25
CA GLY A 245 -2.49 -5.10 10.42
C GLY A 245 -2.02 -5.81 11.70
N HIS A 246 -1.72 -7.12 11.61
CA HIS A 246 -1.15 -7.85 12.74
C HIS A 246 0.21 -7.27 13.17
N GLY A 247 1.06 -6.94 12.22
CA GLY A 247 2.35 -6.29 12.45
C GLY A 247 2.20 -4.89 13.06
N LEU A 248 1.25 -4.08 12.59
CA LEU A 248 0.94 -2.76 13.15
C LEU A 248 0.51 -2.85 14.61
N ILE A 249 -0.34 -3.84 14.94
CA ILE A 249 -0.93 -3.99 16.29
C ILE A 249 0.08 -4.55 17.29
N LYS A 250 0.96 -5.47 16.89
CA LYS A 250 1.81 -6.24 17.80
C LYS A 250 3.30 -6.15 17.50
N GLY A 251 3.70 -5.64 16.34
CA GLY A 251 5.08 -5.59 15.87
C GLY A 251 5.74 -4.21 16.01
N ASP A 252 6.92 -4.09 15.41
CA ASP A 252 7.69 -2.84 15.28
C ASP A 252 7.39 -2.16 13.95
N VAL A 253 6.51 -1.15 13.98
CA VAL A 253 6.08 -0.41 12.78
C VAL A 253 7.26 0.27 12.07
N ARG A 254 8.27 0.74 12.80
CA ARG A 254 9.44 1.41 12.20
C ARG A 254 10.26 0.45 11.36
N LYS A 255 10.50 -0.75 11.88
CA LYS A 255 11.21 -1.81 11.13
C LYS A 255 10.41 -2.26 9.92
N MET A 256 9.09 -2.43 10.07
CA MET A 256 8.20 -2.76 8.96
C MET A 256 8.22 -1.66 7.89
N ALA A 257 8.14 -0.38 8.29
CA ALA A 257 8.21 0.75 7.37
C ALA A 257 9.57 0.84 6.66
N ALA A 258 10.69 0.60 7.36
CA ALA A 258 12.00 0.52 6.73
C ALA A 258 12.10 -0.64 5.72
N PHE A 259 11.53 -1.81 6.03
CA PHE A 259 11.51 -2.94 5.10
C PHE A 259 10.58 -2.70 3.89
N SER A 260 9.52 -1.91 4.07
CA SER A 260 8.52 -1.69 3.02
C SER A 260 9.02 -0.88 1.81
N TYR A 261 10.20 -0.25 1.90
CA TYR A 261 10.88 0.25 0.70
C TYR A 261 11.20 -0.83 -0.34
N ALA A 262 11.26 -2.10 0.09
CA ALA A 262 11.40 -3.23 -0.83
C ALA A 262 10.13 -3.50 -1.66
N ALA A 263 8.95 -3.02 -1.24
CA ALA A 263 7.69 -3.30 -1.93
C ALA A 263 7.70 -2.96 -3.44
N PRO A 264 8.06 -1.74 -3.86
CA PRO A 264 8.08 -1.37 -5.28
C PRO A 264 9.12 -2.18 -6.07
N VAL A 265 10.27 -2.47 -5.47
CA VAL A 265 11.32 -3.28 -6.09
C VAL A 265 10.83 -4.71 -6.31
N LEU A 266 10.33 -5.36 -5.25
CA LEU A 266 9.81 -6.72 -5.35
C LEU A 266 8.60 -6.80 -6.30
N SER A 267 7.74 -5.76 -6.31
CA SER A 267 6.59 -5.69 -7.22
C SER A 267 7.00 -5.62 -8.69
N THR A 268 8.02 -4.81 -9.01
CA THR A 268 8.57 -4.73 -10.37
C THR A 268 9.21 -6.05 -10.79
N LEU A 269 9.97 -6.69 -9.90
CA LEU A 269 10.57 -8.00 -10.14
C LEU A 269 9.50 -9.08 -10.37
N ALA A 270 8.48 -9.14 -9.51
CA ALA A 270 7.40 -10.11 -9.66
C ALA A 270 6.60 -9.91 -10.94
N SER A 271 6.30 -8.65 -11.29
CA SER A 271 5.62 -8.30 -12.54
C SER A 271 6.46 -8.64 -13.76
N SER A 272 7.78 -8.43 -13.72
CA SER A 272 8.72 -8.81 -14.77
C SER A 272 8.68 -10.33 -15.04
N ILE A 273 8.72 -11.13 -13.98
CA ILE A 273 8.64 -12.59 -14.09
C ILE A 273 7.26 -13.03 -14.63
N LEU A 274 6.18 -12.45 -14.09
CA LEU A 274 4.81 -12.84 -14.44
C LEU A 274 4.43 -12.45 -15.89
N LEU A 275 4.93 -11.30 -16.35
CA LEU A 275 4.59 -10.74 -17.66
C LEU A 275 5.70 -10.97 -18.71
N GLY A 276 6.82 -11.62 -18.35
CA GLY A 276 7.93 -11.89 -19.26
C GLY A 276 8.72 -10.67 -19.71
N VAL A 277 8.73 -9.58 -18.91
CA VAL A 277 9.44 -8.32 -19.24
C VAL A 277 10.83 -8.32 -18.63
N SER A 278 11.86 -7.99 -19.43
CA SER A 278 13.24 -7.91 -18.93
C SER A 278 13.48 -6.66 -18.08
N LEU A 279 14.31 -6.81 -17.03
CA LEU A 279 14.76 -5.71 -16.18
C LEU A 279 16.09 -5.15 -16.69
N ASN A 280 16.18 -3.83 -16.79
CA ASN A 280 17.40 -3.15 -17.25
C ASN A 280 18.44 -2.98 -16.10
N PRO A 281 19.70 -2.66 -16.39
CA PRO A 281 20.73 -2.44 -15.37
C PRO A 281 20.39 -1.32 -14.36
N ILE A 282 19.63 -0.30 -14.77
CA ILE A 282 19.22 0.82 -13.93
C ILE A 282 18.33 0.34 -12.79
N TYR A 283 17.46 -0.65 -13.05
CA TYR A 283 16.65 -1.28 -12.01
C TYR A 283 17.53 -1.84 -10.87
N TRP A 284 18.61 -2.53 -11.19
CA TRP A 284 19.50 -3.13 -10.19
C TRP A 284 20.29 -2.08 -9.39
N ALA A 285 20.71 -1.00 -10.06
CA ALA A 285 21.35 0.13 -9.37
C ALA A 285 20.39 0.80 -8.37
N GLY A 286 19.15 1.06 -8.77
CA GLY A 286 18.11 1.56 -7.88
C GLY A 286 17.79 0.61 -6.71
N THR A 287 17.73 -0.69 -6.99
CA THR A 287 17.53 -1.74 -5.97
C THR A 287 18.63 -1.71 -4.91
N ALA A 288 19.89 -1.55 -5.29
CA ALA A 288 21.00 -1.42 -4.35
C ALA A 288 20.84 -0.17 -3.47
N ALA A 289 20.44 0.96 -4.03
CA ALA A 289 20.16 2.18 -3.26
C ALA A 289 18.98 1.98 -2.27
N VAL A 290 17.90 1.31 -2.68
CA VAL A 290 16.78 0.95 -1.78
C VAL A 290 17.29 0.13 -0.60
N PHE A 291 18.12 -0.87 -0.86
CA PHE A 291 18.68 -1.72 0.20
C PHE A 291 19.51 -0.92 1.19
N VAL A 292 20.42 -0.05 0.71
CA VAL A 292 21.25 0.82 1.56
C VAL A 292 20.38 1.76 2.40
N GLY A 293 19.43 2.46 1.77
CA GLY A 293 18.54 3.39 2.47
C GLY A 293 17.65 2.72 3.53
N SER A 294 17.12 1.54 3.22
CA SER A 294 16.33 0.72 4.16
C SER A 294 17.18 0.29 5.37
N LEU A 295 18.43 -0.15 5.13
CA LEU A 295 19.35 -0.56 6.20
C LEU A 295 19.74 0.61 7.12
N LEU A 296 19.95 1.81 6.54
CA LEU A 296 20.18 3.03 7.32
C LEU A 296 18.99 3.35 8.23
N ASN A 297 17.77 3.31 7.69
CA ASN A 297 16.56 3.54 8.46
C ASN A 297 16.32 2.48 9.53
N TRP A 298 16.63 1.22 9.24
CA TRP A 298 16.56 0.13 10.21
C TRP A 298 17.47 0.36 11.41
N ARG A 299 18.69 0.85 11.17
CA ARG A 299 19.68 1.14 12.22
C ARG A 299 19.40 2.43 12.99
N ALA A 300 18.75 3.40 12.36
CA ALA A 300 18.42 4.69 12.96
C ALA A 300 17.24 4.64 13.95
N GLY A 301 16.40 3.62 13.89
CA GLY A 301 15.25 3.39 14.77
C GLY A 301 15.55 2.56 15.97
#